data_f57c794ad47bcf83fc8104f1940f2f84
#
_entry.id   f57c794ad47bcf83fc8104f1940f2f84
#
_cell.length_a   1.000
_cell.length_b   1.000
_cell.length_c   1.000
_cell.angle_alpha   90.00
_cell.angle_beta   90.00
_cell.angle_gamma   90.00
#
_symmetry.space_group_name_H-M   'P 1'
#
loop_
_entity.id
_entity.type
_entity.pdbx_description
1 polymer ?
#
loop_
_entity_poly.entity_id
_entity_poly.type
_entity_poly.pdbx_seq_one_letter_code
_entity_poly.pdbx_strand_id
1 'polypeptide(L)'
;HDQDIPRGLAILEDLGDDLFARGIENGGDEIQLYEAAGDVLAAAHRAPAPFTLPYRGGEWPILTYDHLALSANIDLFVEWMPKRDLEMRINEQTRLRWERVRENLIAKAEDFPRSLILRDTHAENLIWLPEREGLKRVGLLDFQDALLGWGEWDMSMLLHDARRDVSEAARGTAIRAYLDGTGGGKAAFDERFAVLGAMNI
;
A
#
# COMPACT_ATOMS: atom_id res chain seq x y z
N HIS A 1 5.95 8.89 -23.67
CA HIS A 1 6.38 7.56 -23.21
C HIS A 1 6.71 6.71 -24.43
N ASP A 2 7.80 5.97 -24.38
CA ASP A 2 8.21 5.04 -25.42
C ASP A 2 8.86 3.81 -24.79
N GLN A 3 8.88 2.69 -25.51
CA GLN A 3 9.41 1.44 -24.98
C GLN A 3 10.07 0.58 -26.08
N ASP A 4 11.18 -0.02 -25.75
CA ASP A 4 11.84 -1.07 -26.54
C ASP A 4 11.86 -2.37 -25.69
N ILE A 5 10.75 -3.10 -25.73
CA ILE A 5 10.57 -4.33 -24.95
C ILE A 5 11.66 -5.37 -25.23
N PRO A 6 12.07 -5.61 -26.49
CA PRO A 6 13.16 -6.56 -26.78
C PRO A 6 14.49 -6.24 -26.09
N ARG A 7 14.74 -4.95 -25.85
CA ARG A 7 15.96 -4.48 -25.15
C ARG A 7 15.74 -4.22 -23.66
N GLY A 8 14.51 -4.36 -23.17
CA GLY A 8 14.16 -4.05 -21.77
C GLY A 8 14.28 -2.55 -21.43
N LEU A 9 14.05 -1.67 -22.40
CA LEU A 9 14.15 -0.22 -22.22
C LEU A 9 12.77 0.42 -22.21
N ALA A 10 12.58 1.40 -21.31
CA ALA A 10 11.40 2.25 -21.29
C ALA A 10 11.83 3.71 -21.04
N ILE A 11 11.12 4.64 -21.69
CA ILE A 11 11.24 6.09 -21.44
C ILE A 11 9.97 6.49 -20.68
N LEU A 12 10.15 6.87 -19.44
CA LEU A 12 9.07 7.36 -18.57
C LEU A 12 9.17 8.87 -18.43
N GLU A 13 8.10 9.47 -17.94
CA GLU A 13 8.10 10.86 -17.53
C GLU A 13 9.05 11.05 -16.35
N ASP A 14 9.86 12.09 -16.37
CA ASP A 14 10.64 12.51 -15.22
C ASP A 14 9.72 13.35 -14.31
N LEU A 15 9.40 12.80 -13.14
CA LEU A 15 8.57 13.46 -12.14
C LEU A 15 9.38 14.32 -11.17
N GLY A 16 10.70 14.41 -11.36
CA GLY A 16 11.61 15.09 -10.43
C GLY A 16 11.87 14.31 -9.14
N ASP A 17 12.34 15.01 -8.10
CA ASP A 17 12.86 14.44 -6.87
C ASP A 17 12.10 14.88 -5.60
N ASP A 18 10.96 15.55 -5.74
CA ASP A 18 10.19 16.09 -4.62
C ASP A 18 9.34 15.00 -3.94
N LEU A 19 10.03 14.00 -3.38
CA LEU A 19 9.40 12.95 -2.60
C LEU A 19 8.65 13.52 -1.39
N PHE A 20 7.50 12.97 -1.05
CA PHE A 20 6.75 13.36 0.16
C PHE A 20 7.65 13.29 1.40
N ALA A 21 8.44 12.23 1.52
CA ALA A 21 9.41 12.06 2.59
C ALA A 21 10.31 13.28 2.76
N ARG A 22 10.95 13.72 1.68
CA ARG A 22 11.85 14.89 1.68
C ARG A 22 11.09 16.19 1.93
N GLY A 23 9.89 16.33 1.36
CA GLY A 23 9.04 17.48 1.57
C GLY A 23 8.71 17.69 3.05
N ILE A 24 8.33 16.62 3.75
CA ILE A 24 8.01 16.63 5.17
C ILE A 24 9.27 16.96 6.01
N GLU A 25 10.39 16.31 5.74
CA GLU A 25 11.68 16.56 6.43
C GLU A 25 12.13 18.02 6.30
N ASN A 26 11.83 18.66 5.17
CA ASN A 26 12.13 20.05 4.91
C ASN A 26 11.07 21.04 5.45
N GLY A 27 10.11 20.57 6.26
CA GLY A 27 9.08 21.40 6.89
C GLY A 27 7.88 21.74 5.99
N GLY A 28 7.67 20.96 4.93
CA GLY A 28 6.48 21.06 4.09
C GLY A 28 5.20 20.66 4.83
N ASP A 29 4.05 21.00 4.25
CA ASP A 29 2.74 20.71 4.82
C ASP A 29 2.39 19.22 4.72
N GLU A 30 2.71 18.48 5.80
CA GLU A 30 2.42 17.05 5.92
C GLU A 30 0.92 16.76 5.72
N ILE A 31 0.04 17.59 6.28
CA ILE A 31 -1.42 17.39 6.19
C ILE A 31 -1.87 17.46 4.74
N GLN A 32 -1.41 18.45 3.98
CA GLN A 32 -1.73 18.59 2.57
C GLN A 32 -1.23 17.40 1.74
N LEU A 33 -0.02 16.93 2.01
CA LEU A 33 0.57 15.80 1.30
C LEU A 33 -0.23 14.51 1.53
N TYR A 34 -0.57 14.22 2.79
CA TYR A 34 -1.33 13.01 3.13
C TYR A 34 -2.80 13.10 2.71
N GLU A 35 -3.41 14.29 2.67
CA GLU A 35 -4.73 14.49 2.06
C GLU A 35 -4.71 14.11 0.58
N ALA A 36 -3.76 14.67 -0.17
CA ALA A 36 -3.61 14.36 -1.58
C ALA A 36 -3.33 12.88 -1.86
N ALA A 37 -2.54 12.21 -1.00
CA ALA A 37 -2.33 10.77 -1.08
C ALA A 37 -3.63 9.99 -0.85
N GLY A 38 -4.45 10.38 0.14
CA GLY A 38 -5.77 9.81 0.38
C GLY A 38 -6.70 9.90 -0.82
N ASP A 39 -6.73 11.07 -1.49
CA ASP A 39 -7.51 11.30 -2.70
C ASP A 39 -7.08 10.38 -3.85
N VAL A 40 -5.78 10.27 -4.08
CA VAL A 40 -5.23 9.43 -5.16
C VAL A 40 -5.51 7.96 -4.92
N LEU A 41 -5.29 7.48 -3.69
CA LEU A 41 -5.59 6.08 -3.34
C LEU A 41 -7.09 5.80 -3.43
N ALA A 42 -7.96 6.71 -3.01
CA ALA A 42 -9.40 6.56 -3.18
C ALA A 42 -9.78 6.41 -4.66
N ALA A 43 -9.21 7.24 -5.52
CA ALA A 43 -9.46 7.16 -6.96
C ALA A 43 -8.95 5.84 -7.57
N ALA A 44 -7.75 5.41 -7.19
CA ALA A 44 -7.16 4.15 -7.65
C ALA A 44 -8.00 2.93 -7.22
N HIS A 45 -8.40 2.88 -5.96
CA HIS A 45 -9.14 1.73 -5.41
C HIS A 45 -10.60 1.68 -5.84
N ARG A 46 -11.18 2.81 -6.25
CA ARG A 46 -12.54 2.87 -6.80
C ARG A 46 -12.59 2.54 -8.29
N ALA A 47 -11.48 2.66 -8.98
CA ALA A 47 -11.41 2.29 -10.38
C ALA A 47 -11.62 0.77 -10.55
N PRO A 48 -12.36 0.33 -11.59
CA PRO A 48 -12.47 -1.08 -11.89
C PRO A 48 -11.07 -1.68 -12.09
N ALA A 49 -10.73 -2.66 -11.26
CA ALA A 49 -9.43 -3.32 -11.37
C ALA A 49 -9.41 -4.23 -12.61
N PRO A 50 -8.41 -4.10 -13.50
CA PRO A 50 -8.27 -5.00 -14.63
C PRO A 50 -7.82 -6.37 -14.14
N PHE A 51 -8.30 -7.44 -14.76
CA PHE A 51 -7.78 -8.79 -14.51
C PHE A 51 -6.50 -9.08 -15.31
N THR A 52 -6.37 -8.41 -16.44
CA THR A 52 -5.21 -8.53 -17.33
C THR A 52 -4.80 -7.17 -17.84
N LEU A 53 -3.53 -7.04 -18.22
CA LEU A 53 -2.99 -5.89 -18.93
C LEU A 53 -2.56 -6.31 -20.34
N PRO A 54 -2.85 -5.52 -21.40
CA PRO A 54 -2.38 -5.83 -22.72
C PRO A 54 -0.86 -5.65 -22.81
N TYR A 55 -0.20 -6.61 -23.42
CA TYR A 55 1.21 -6.49 -23.78
C TYR A 55 1.47 -7.07 -25.18
N ARG A 56 2.66 -6.87 -25.75
CA ARG A 56 3.00 -7.19 -27.16
C ARG A 56 2.94 -8.69 -27.51
N GLY A 57 2.37 -9.53 -26.83
CA GLY A 57 2.24 -10.97 -27.14
C GLY A 57 0.94 -11.54 -26.63
N GLY A 58 0.06 -10.69 -26.12
CA GLY A 58 -1.21 -11.12 -25.54
C GLY A 58 -1.63 -10.31 -24.32
N GLU A 59 -2.03 -10.98 -23.28
CA GLU A 59 -2.48 -10.39 -22.03
C GLU A 59 -1.61 -10.89 -20.87
N TRP A 60 -1.23 -9.97 -19.99
CA TRP A 60 -0.53 -10.28 -18.75
C TRP A 60 -1.52 -10.29 -17.58
N PRO A 61 -1.65 -11.39 -16.82
CA PRO A 61 -2.57 -11.43 -15.68
C PRO A 61 -2.08 -10.53 -14.54
N ILE A 62 -3.00 -9.77 -13.94
CA ILE A 62 -2.73 -9.10 -12.67
C ILE A 62 -2.78 -10.16 -11.58
N LEU A 63 -1.73 -10.24 -10.78
CA LEU A 63 -1.66 -11.19 -9.67
C LEU A 63 -2.65 -10.81 -8.58
N THR A 64 -3.04 -11.78 -7.79
CA THR A 64 -3.92 -11.58 -6.63
C THR A 64 -3.10 -11.85 -5.36
N TYR A 65 -3.31 -11.03 -4.35
CA TYR A 65 -2.77 -11.31 -3.02
C TYR A 65 -3.53 -12.50 -2.45
N ASP A 66 -3.05 -13.69 -2.77
CA ASP A 66 -3.67 -14.95 -2.36
C ASP A 66 -3.19 -15.40 -0.96
N HIS A 67 -3.77 -16.48 -0.47
CA HIS A 67 -3.45 -17.05 0.83
C HIS A 67 -1.95 -17.36 0.98
N LEU A 68 -1.30 -17.90 -0.06
CA LEU A 68 0.11 -18.26 0.00
C LEU A 68 1.00 -17.01 0.11
N ALA A 69 0.75 -16.02 -0.71
CA ALA A 69 1.49 -14.76 -0.71
C ALA A 69 1.30 -14.00 0.62
N LEU A 70 0.07 -13.94 1.15
CA LEU A 70 -0.21 -13.36 2.46
C LEU A 70 0.49 -14.10 3.59
N SER A 71 0.39 -15.44 3.61
CA SER A 71 1.06 -16.25 4.63
C SER A 71 2.57 -16.01 4.63
N ALA A 72 3.19 -16.00 3.45
CA ALA A 72 4.61 -15.74 3.31
C ALA A 72 5.00 -14.34 3.81
N ASN A 73 4.18 -13.31 3.48
CA ASN A 73 4.42 -11.95 3.92
C ASN A 73 4.32 -11.81 5.45
N ILE A 74 3.27 -12.34 6.06
CA ILE A 74 3.03 -12.26 7.51
C ILE A 74 4.11 -13.05 8.28
N ASP A 75 4.54 -14.20 7.76
CA ASP A 75 5.52 -15.06 8.40
C ASP A 75 6.93 -14.44 8.44
N LEU A 76 7.22 -13.42 7.63
CA LEU A 76 8.46 -12.65 7.74
C LEU A 76 8.68 -12.12 9.16
N PHE A 77 7.63 -11.72 9.86
CA PHE A 77 7.73 -11.27 11.24
C PHE A 77 8.37 -12.32 12.16
N VAL A 78 7.83 -13.54 12.18
CA VAL A 78 8.36 -14.61 13.03
C VAL A 78 9.69 -15.19 12.55
N GLU A 79 10.04 -14.98 11.29
CA GLU A 79 11.33 -15.42 10.74
C GLU A 79 12.45 -14.43 11.06
N TRP A 80 12.17 -13.13 11.02
CA TRP A 80 13.21 -12.09 11.14
C TRP A 80 13.34 -11.52 12.55
N MET A 81 12.25 -11.41 13.32
CA MET A 81 12.30 -10.89 14.69
C MET A 81 13.28 -11.65 15.60
N PRO A 82 13.30 -13.02 15.62
CA PRO A 82 14.29 -13.73 16.42
C PRO A 82 15.75 -13.55 15.96
N LYS A 83 15.94 -13.20 14.68
CA LYS A 83 17.28 -12.91 14.14
C LYS A 83 17.78 -11.52 14.58
N ARG A 84 16.86 -10.56 14.71
CA ARG A 84 17.13 -9.20 15.15
C ARG A 84 17.31 -9.13 16.67
N ASP A 85 16.43 -9.83 17.41
CA ASP A 85 16.48 -9.93 18.86
C ASP A 85 16.94 -11.35 19.26
N LEU A 86 18.22 -11.47 19.62
CA LEU A 86 18.84 -12.75 19.96
C LEU A 86 18.31 -13.37 21.27
N GLU A 87 17.60 -12.60 22.08
CA GLU A 87 16.93 -13.09 23.29
C GLU A 87 15.54 -13.69 22.97
N MET A 88 14.95 -13.30 21.85
CA MET A 88 13.65 -13.85 21.43
C MET A 88 13.79 -15.33 21.03
N ARG A 89 12.91 -16.15 21.57
CA ARG A 89 12.79 -17.57 21.22
C ARG A 89 11.35 -17.88 20.82
N ILE A 90 11.18 -18.39 19.61
CA ILE A 90 9.89 -18.86 19.12
C ILE A 90 9.89 -20.39 19.26
N ASN A 91 9.21 -20.89 20.29
CA ASN A 91 8.98 -22.32 20.47
C ASN A 91 7.79 -22.80 19.61
N GLU A 92 7.59 -24.11 19.54
CA GLU A 92 6.53 -24.72 18.76
C GLU A 92 5.13 -24.22 19.17
N GLN A 93 4.86 -24.07 20.45
CA GLN A 93 3.57 -23.56 20.94
C GLN A 93 3.31 -22.12 20.47
N THR A 94 4.33 -21.26 20.48
CA THR A 94 4.23 -19.89 19.96
C THR A 94 3.99 -19.89 18.46
N ARG A 95 4.67 -20.77 17.71
CA ARG A 95 4.47 -20.92 16.27
C ARG A 95 3.03 -21.35 15.94
N LEU A 96 2.50 -22.35 16.63
CA LEU A 96 1.12 -22.81 16.44
C LEU A 96 0.08 -21.73 16.78
N ARG A 97 0.36 -20.87 17.78
CA ARG A 97 -0.49 -19.71 18.07
C ARG A 97 -0.44 -18.68 16.97
N TRP A 98 0.76 -18.40 16.48
CA TRP A 98 0.97 -17.48 15.36
C TRP A 98 0.22 -17.93 14.11
N GLU A 99 0.39 -19.19 13.69
CA GLU A 99 -0.31 -19.78 12.54
C GLU A 99 -1.82 -19.61 12.66
N ARG A 100 -2.37 -19.87 13.84
CA ARG A 100 -3.81 -19.69 14.10
C ARG A 100 -4.26 -18.24 13.96
N VAL A 101 -3.48 -17.30 14.46
CA VAL A 101 -3.79 -15.86 14.32
C VAL A 101 -3.72 -15.47 12.85
N ARG A 102 -2.65 -15.85 12.14
CA ARG A 102 -2.47 -15.62 10.71
C ARG A 102 -3.66 -16.13 9.91
N GLU A 103 -4.04 -17.40 10.07
CA GLU A 103 -5.17 -18.00 9.36
C GLU A 103 -6.49 -17.26 9.63
N ASN A 104 -6.72 -16.83 10.87
CA ASN A 104 -7.92 -16.06 11.21
C ASN A 104 -7.93 -14.67 10.55
N LEU A 105 -6.78 -13.99 10.45
CA LEU A 105 -6.67 -12.70 9.77
C LEU A 105 -6.89 -12.84 8.26
N ILE A 106 -6.26 -13.85 7.65
CA ILE A 106 -6.41 -14.12 6.21
C ILE A 106 -7.87 -14.45 5.89
N ALA A 107 -8.50 -15.35 6.65
CA ALA A 107 -9.91 -15.72 6.45
C ALA A 107 -10.85 -14.48 6.53
N LYS A 108 -10.60 -13.56 7.46
CA LYS A 108 -11.35 -12.31 7.54
C LYS A 108 -11.14 -11.40 6.34
N ALA A 109 -9.90 -11.30 5.87
CA ALA A 109 -9.57 -10.45 4.73
C ALA A 109 -10.19 -10.97 3.42
N GLU A 110 -10.36 -12.28 3.27
CA GLU A 110 -10.98 -12.88 2.07
C GLU A 110 -12.43 -12.42 1.84
N ASP A 111 -13.15 -12.05 2.90
CA ASP A 111 -14.52 -11.53 2.82
C ASP A 111 -14.58 -10.04 2.42
N PHE A 112 -13.45 -9.35 2.39
CA PHE A 112 -13.41 -7.92 2.06
C PHE A 112 -13.39 -7.65 0.54
N PRO A 113 -13.96 -6.53 0.09
CA PRO A 113 -13.97 -6.18 -1.33
C PRO A 113 -12.53 -5.91 -1.82
N ARG A 114 -12.21 -6.45 -2.98
CA ARG A 114 -10.89 -6.30 -3.61
C ARG A 114 -10.83 -5.09 -4.55
N SER A 115 -9.66 -4.50 -4.65
CA SER A 115 -9.29 -3.43 -5.59
C SER A 115 -7.88 -3.68 -6.13
N LEU A 116 -7.47 -2.91 -7.12
CA LEU A 116 -6.06 -2.84 -7.49
C LEU A 116 -5.33 -2.05 -6.41
N ILE A 117 -4.31 -2.63 -5.81
CA ILE A 117 -3.46 -1.99 -4.81
C ILE A 117 -2.05 -1.82 -5.33
N LEU A 118 -1.35 -0.79 -4.84
CA LEU A 118 0.05 -0.51 -5.21
C LEU A 118 1.04 -1.35 -4.41
N ARG A 119 0.60 -1.85 -3.25
CA ARG A 119 1.31 -2.75 -2.34
C ARG A 119 2.37 -2.08 -1.47
N ASP A 120 3.21 -1.23 -2.01
CA ASP A 120 4.29 -0.54 -1.27
C ASP A 120 4.10 0.98 -1.29
N THR A 121 2.98 1.41 -0.71
CA THR A 121 2.58 2.82 -0.68
C THR A 121 3.09 3.51 0.60
N HIS A 122 4.16 4.27 0.46
CA HIS A 122 4.73 5.07 1.55
C HIS A 122 5.31 6.38 1.01
N ALA A 123 5.68 7.31 1.90
CA ALA A 123 6.09 8.67 1.55
C ALA A 123 7.33 8.75 0.63
N GLU A 124 8.15 7.70 0.56
CA GLU A 124 9.30 7.65 -0.37
C GLU A 124 8.92 7.19 -1.79
N ASN A 125 7.69 6.65 -1.97
CA ASN A 125 7.15 6.24 -3.27
C ASN A 125 6.11 7.22 -3.82
N LEU A 126 5.94 8.37 -3.17
CA LEU A 126 5.05 9.45 -3.60
C LEU A 126 5.85 10.70 -3.91
N ILE A 127 5.59 11.29 -5.09
CA ILE A 127 6.20 12.56 -5.54
C ILE A 127 5.16 13.67 -5.50
N TRP A 128 5.54 14.81 -4.95
CA TRP A 128 4.73 16.01 -4.94
C TRP A 128 4.95 16.84 -6.19
N LEU A 129 3.88 17.14 -6.92
CA LEU A 129 3.88 17.89 -8.18
C LEU A 129 2.98 19.14 -8.02
N PRO A 130 3.47 20.17 -7.33
CA PRO A 130 2.66 21.34 -6.95
C PRO A 130 2.09 22.10 -8.13
N GLU A 131 2.76 22.06 -9.28
CA GLU A 131 2.35 22.72 -10.52
C GLU A 131 1.16 22.04 -11.22
N ARG A 132 0.74 20.86 -10.74
CA ARG A 132 -0.37 20.11 -11.30
C ARG A 132 -1.62 20.29 -10.45
N GLU A 133 -2.77 19.90 -10.99
CA GLU A 133 -4.07 20.04 -10.33
C GLU A 133 -4.71 18.69 -10.01
N GLY A 134 -5.52 18.68 -8.96
CA GLY A 134 -6.28 17.50 -8.52
C GLY A 134 -5.38 16.28 -8.27
N LEU A 135 -5.81 15.12 -8.71
CA LEU A 135 -5.07 13.86 -8.50
C LEU A 135 -3.68 13.83 -9.16
N LYS A 136 -3.46 14.66 -10.19
CA LYS A 136 -2.16 14.72 -10.87
C LYS A 136 -1.05 15.37 -10.04
N ARG A 137 -1.39 15.96 -8.88
CA ARG A 137 -0.42 16.53 -7.94
C ARG A 137 0.41 15.47 -7.22
N VAL A 138 0.02 14.20 -7.31
CA VAL A 138 0.76 13.09 -6.72
C VAL A 138 1.27 12.18 -7.83
N GLY A 139 2.58 12.05 -7.93
CA GLY A 139 3.23 11.02 -8.73
C GLY A 139 3.39 9.74 -7.92
N LEU A 140 3.09 8.61 -8.55
CA LEU A 140 3.22 7.29 -7.95
C LEU A 140 4.46 6.59 -8.49
N LEU A 141 5.33 6.14 -7.61
CA LEU A 141 6.50 5.33 -7.93
C LEU A 141 6.29 3.88 -7.48
N ASP A 142 7.14 3.01 -7.95
CA ASP A 142 7.23 1.60 -7.52
C ASP A 142 5.91 0.81 -7.62
N PHE A 143 5.10 1.14 -8.62
CA PHE A 143 3.78 0.55 -8.85
C PHE A 143 3.81 -0.76 -9.66
N GLN A 144 4.97 -1.22 -10.11
CA GLN A 144 5.08 -2.43 -10.93
C GLN A 144 4.70 -3.71 -10.19
N ASP A 145 4.67 -3.67 -8.88
CA ASP A 145 4.24 -4.77 -8.01
C ASP A 145 2.75 -4.72 -7.66
N ALA A 146 1.99 -3.81 -8.33
CA ALA A 146 0.56 -3.70 -8.13
C ALA A 146 -0.17 -5.01 -8.41
N LEU A 147 -1.15 -5.32 -7.57
CA LEU A 147 -1.91 -6.57 -7.63
C LEU A 147 -3.35 -6.38 -7.12
N LEU A 148 -4.17 -7.42 -7.25
CA LEU A 148 -5.52 -7.43 -6.66
C LEU A 148 -5.43 -7.76 -5.18
N GLY A 149 -5.79 -6.78 -4.35
CA GLY A 149 -5.80 -6.86 -2.89
C GLY A 149 -6.93 -6.01 -2.31
N TRP A 150 -6.68 -5.33 -1.22
CA TRP A 150 -7.65 -4.52 -0.49
C TRP A 150 -7.11 -3.11 -0.30
N GLY A 151 -7.91 -2.09 -0.59
CA GLY A 151 -7.47 -0.69 -0.57
C GLY A 151 -6.92 -0.23 0.78
N GLU A 152 -7.45 -0.75 1.88
CA GLU A 152 -6.97 -0.44 3.22
C GLU A 152 -5.56 -1.00 3.50
N TRP A 153 -5.05 -1.91 2.65
CA TRP A 153 -3.63 -2.31 2.67
C TRP A 153 -2.73 -1.13 2.36
N ASP A 154 -2.98 -0.45 1.24
CA ASP A 154 -2.19 0.73 0.84
C ASP A 154 -2.33 1.87 1.86
N MET A 155 -3.55 2.07 2.40
CA MET A 155 -3.76 3.03 3.48
C MET A 155 -2.97 2.66 4.74
N SER A 156 -2.85 1.37 5.05
CA SER A 156 -2.04 0.91 6.18
C SER A 156 -0.55 1.14 5.95
N MET A 157 -0.05 0.82 4.75
CA MET A 157 1.35 1.10 4.37
C MET A 157 1.69 2.58 4.49
N LEU A 158 0.79 3.44 4.01
CA LEU A 158 0.96 4.89 4.05
C LEU A 158 0.96 5.44 5.48
N LEU A 159 0.03 4.99 6.32
CA LEU A 159 -0.23 5.58 7.63
C LEU A 159 0.53 4.92 8.78
N HIS A 160 1.05 3.69 8.57
CA HIS A 160 1.94 2.99 9.50
C HIS A 160 3.35 2.83 8.93
N ASP A 161 3.82 3.83 8.16
CA ASP A 161 5.16 3.82 7.55
C ASP A 161 6.23 3.54 8.62
N ALA A 162 6.93 2.41 8.48
CA ALA A 162 7.98 2.00 9.43
C ALA A 162 9.20 2.95 9.45
N ARG A 163 9.28 3.88 8.49
CA ARG A 163 10.41 4.80 8.31
C ARG A 163 10.18 6.14 9.02
N ARG A 164 8.91 6.44 9.38
CA ARG A 164 8.52 7.74 9.95
C ARG A 164 7.25 7.67 10.78
N ASP A 165 7.15 8.55 11.75
CA ASP A 165 5.91 8.79 12.47
C ASP A 165 5.02 9.74 11.65
N VAL A 166 3.82 9.29 11.31
CA VAL A 166 2.78 10.12 10.66
C VAL A 166 1.96 10.80 11.74
N SER A 167 1.83 12.13 11.68
CA SER A 167 1.06 12.88 12.67
C SER A 167 -0.43 12.48 12.67
N GLU A 168 -1.09 12.59 13.83
CA GLU A 168 -2.53 12.28 13.93
C GLU A 168 -3.37 13.15 13.01
N ALA A 169 -2.98 14.40 12.81
CA ALA A 169 -3.65 15.33 11.91
C ALA A 169 -3.57 14.88 10.45
N ALA A 170 -2.38 14.50 9.98
CA ALA A 170 -2.17 13.99 8.63
C ALA A 170 -2.90 12.65 8.43
N ARG A 171 -2.78 11.73 9.40
CA ARG A 171 -3.50 10.45 9.41
C ARG A 171 -5.01 10.65 9.30
N GLY A 172 -5.57 11.50 10.15
CA GLY A 172 -7.01 11.78 10.16
C GLY A 172 -7.50 12.42 8.87
N THR A 173 -6.68 13.28 8.24
CA THR A 173 -7.02 13.95 6.97
C THR A 173 -6.94 12.99 5.79
N ALA A 174 -5.90 12.16 5.71
CA ALA A 174 -5.79 11.12 4.69
C ALA A 174 -6.98 10.14 4.73
N ILE A 175 -7.37 9.69 5.93
CA ILE A 175 -8.52 8.79 6.09
C ILE A 175 -9.82 9.47 5.64
N ARG A 176 -10.04 10.75 5.97
CA ARG A 176 -11.22 11.49 5.51
C ARG A 176 -11.25 11.59 3.99
N ALA A 177 -10.16 12.06 3.38
CA ALA A 177 -10.04 12.16 1.93
C ALA A 177 -10.34 10.81 1.24
N TYR A 178 -9.77 9.74 1.77
CA TYR A 178 -10.00 8.38 1.28
C TYR A 178 -11.47 7.95 1.38
N LEU A 179 -12.11 8.17 2.52
CA LEU A 179 -13.52 7.82 2.75
C LEU A 179 -14.45 8.66 1.88
N ASP A 180 -14.21 9.95 1.77
CA ASP A 180 -14.97 10.87 0.91
C ASP A 180 -14.86 10.44 -0.56
N GLY A 181 -13.65 10.12 -1.01
CA GLY A 181 -13.38 9.67 -2.37
C GLY A 181 -13.96 8.30 -2.70
N THR A 182 -13.95 7.34 -1.77
CA THR A 182 -14.50 6.00 -1.97
C THR A 182 -16.00 5.91 -1.71
N GLY A 183 -16.57 6.82 -0.93
CA GLY A 183 -17.94 6.74 -0.41
C GLY A 183 -18.10 5.65 0.65
N GLY A 184 -17.01 5.18 1.24
CA GLY A 184 -16.98 4.11 2.24
C GLY A 184 -17.44 4.56 3.63
N GLY A 185 -18.04 3.63 4.40
CA GLY A 185 -18.40 3.88 5.79
C GLY A 185 -17.20 3.72 6.74
N LYS A 186 -17.05 4.66 7.70
CA LYS A 186 -15.93 4.66 8.65
C LYS A 186 -15.79 3.35 9.44
N ALA A 187 -16.89 2.76 9.90
CA ALA A 187 -16.83 1.51 10.68
C ALA A 187 -16.28 0.33 9.88
N ALA A 188 -16.71 0.19 8.61
CA ALA A 188 -16.21 -0.85 7.72
C ALA A 188 -14.74 -0.62 7.35
N PHE A 189 -14.34 0.65 7.15
CA PHE A 189 -12.93 1.00 6.94
C PHE A 189 -12.09 0.62 8.16
N ASP A 190 -12.52 0.99 9.37
CA ASP A 190 -11.76 0.72 10.60
C ASP A 190 -11.54 -0.78 10.83
N GLU A 191 -12.56 -1.61 10.57
CA GLU A 191 -12.43 -3.06 10.66
C GLU A 191 -11.40 -3.59 9.68
N ARG A 192 -11.50 -3.21 8.39
CA ARG A 192 -10.58 -3.67 7.35
C ARG A 192 -9.17 -3.14 7.57
N PHE A 193 -9.03 -1.87 7.93
CA PHE A 193 -7.75 -1.25 8.23
C PHE A 193 -7.04 -1.92 9.40
N ALA A 194 -7.78 -2.29 10.46
CA ALA A 194 -7.20 -2.99 11.61
C ALA A 194 -6.73 -4.41 11.23
N VAL A 195 -7.54 -5.16 10.46
CA VAL A 195 -7.19 -6.52 10.03
C VAL A 195 -5.98 -6.50 9.10
N LEU A 196 -6.00 -5.64 8.07
CA LEU A 196 -4.95 -5.54 7.06
C LEU A 196 -3.68 -4.93 7.65
N GLY A 197 -3.81 -3.92 8.53
CA GLY A 197 -2.67 -3.35 9.24
C GLY A 197 -1.97 -4.35 10.16
N ALA A 198 -2.72 -5.29 10.77
CA ALA A 198 -2.12 -6.36 11.57
C ALA A 198 -1.37 -7.42 10.73
N MET A 199 -1.63 -7.49 9.42
CA MET A 199 -0.93 -8.39 8.49
C MET A 199 0.25 -7.71 7.78
N ASN A 200 0.30 -6.39 7.86
CA ASN A 200 1.29 -5.55 7.20
C ASN A 200 2.33 -5.09 8.23
N ILE A 201 3.13 -6.03 8.74
CA ILE A 201 4.08 -5.85 9.85
C ILE A 201 5.50 -5.79 9.32
#